data_e9a88a454f1f11b94cd6d7bd8f908f42
#
_entry.id   e9a88a454f1f11b94cd6d7bd8f908f42
#
_cell.length_a   1.000
_cell.length_b   1.000
_cell.length_c   1.000
_cell.angle_alpha   90.00
_cell.angle_beta   90.00
_cell.angle_gamma   90.00
#
_symmetry.space_group_name_H-M   'P 1'
#
loop_
_entity.id
_entity.type
_entity.pdbx_description
1 polymer ?
#
loop_
_entity_poly.entity_id
_entity_poly.type
_entity_poly.pdbx_seq_one_letter_code
_entity_poly.pdbx_strand_id
1 'polypeptide(L)' 'MAKPEHLWINGLWDRINDEIYRQDKTKKDVAEKCGFSRAVLFEYNNLSLPALALLCKELNVSADYLLFGKK' A
#
# COMPACT_ATOMS: atom_id res chain seq x y z
N MET A 1 -3.68 -11.02 -20.34
CA MET A 1 -3.50 -12.25 -19.54
C MET A 1 -3.67 -11.94 -18.06
N ALA A 2 -4.45 -12.74 -17.37
CA ALA A 2 -4.64 -12.52 -15.94
C ALA A 2 -3.38 -12.85 -15.16
N LYS A 3 -3.14 -12.13 -14.07
CA LYS A 3 -2.02 -12.45 -13.19
C LYS A 3 -2.30 -13.75 -12.44
N PRO A 4 -1.28 -14.58 -12.22
CA PRO A 4 -1.47 -15.76 -11.37
C PRO A 4 -1.88 -15.33 -9.96
N GLU A 5 -2.88 -15.98 -9.41
CA GLU A 5 -3.39 -15.60 -8.09
C GLU A 5 -2.35 -15.71 -6.99
N HIS A 6 -1.45 -16.69 -7.08
CA HIS A 6 -0.45 -16.89 -6.04
C HIS A 6 0.57 -15.73 -5.96
N LEU A 7 0.61 -14.87 -6.99
CA LEU A 7 1.45 -13.67 -6.97
C LEU A 7 0.71 -12.45 -6.45
N TRP A 8 -0.57 -12.59 -6.14
CA TRP A 8 -1.41 -11.50 -5.68
C TRP A 8 -1.55 -11.57 -4.17
N ILE A 9 -1.33 -10.46 -3.50
CA ILE A 9 -1.44 -10.41 -2.05
C ILE A 9 -2.85 -9.98 -1.68
N ASN A 10 -3.65 -10.91 -1.18
CA ASN A 10 -5.04 -10.65 -0.84
C ASN A 10 -5.16 -9.61 0.27
N GLY A 11 -6.02 -8.63 0.04
CA GLY A 11 -6.31 -7.64 1.05
C GLY A 11 -5.28 -6.54 1.21
N LEU A 12 -4.17 -6.59 0.46
CA LEU A 12 -3.12 -5.59 0.59
C LEU A 12 -3.67 -4.17 0.38
N TRP A 13 -4.36 -3.97 -0.73
CA TRP A 13 -4.88 -2.64 -1.07
C TRP A 13 -6.01 -2.21 -0.15
N ASP A 14 -6.82 -3.16 0.31
CA ASP A 14 -7.86 -2.86 1.28
C ASP A 14 -7.24 -2.34 2.57
N ARG A 15 -6.17 -2.98 3.04
CA ARG A 15 -5.49 -2.55 4.26
C ARG A 15 -4.78 -1.21 4.08
N ILE A 16 -4.15 -0.99 2.93
CA ILE A 16 -3.52 0.29 2.63
C ILE A 16 -4.56 1.41 2.63
N ASN A 17 -5.66 1.20 1.93
CA ASN A 17 -6.71 2.21 1.83
C ASN A 17 -7.37 2.47 3.18
N ASP A 18 -7.58 1.42 3.97
CA ASP A 18 -8.13 1.57 5.32
C ASP A 18 -7.24 2.44 6.20
N GLU A 19 -5.93 2.23 6.14
CA GLU A 19 -5.00 3.02 6.95
C GLU A 19 -4.97 4.47 6.51
N ILE A 20 -4.97 4.71 5.20
CA ILE A 20 -5.01 6.07 4.69
C ILE A 20 -6.26 6.78 5.18
N TYR A 21 -7.40 6.11 5.08
CA TYR A 21 -8.68 6.66 5.51
C TYR A 21 -8.69 6.90 7.03
N ARG A 22 -8.25 5.91 7.81
CA ARG A 22 -8.25 6.02 9.27
C ARG A 22 -7.37 7.15 9.77
N GLN A 23 -6.26 7.43 9.08
CA GLN A 23 -5.35 8.50 9.46
C GLN A 23 -5.74 9.85 8.87
N ASP A 24 -6.91 9.92 8.24
CA ASP A 24 -7.43 11.15 7.65
C ASP A 24 -6.47 11.74 6.61
N LYS A 25 -5.86 10.85 5.84
CA LYS A 25 -4.92 11.21 4.78
C LYS A 25 -5.58 10.97 3.43
N THR A 26 -4.94 11.46 2.36
CA THR A 26 -5.37 11.17 1.00
C THR A 26 -4.27 10.40 0.29
N LYS A 27 -4.64 9.68 -0.77
CA LYS A 27 -3.65 8.97 -1.59
C LYS A 27 -2.62 9.93 -2.17
N LYS A 28 -3.07 11.11 -2.57
CA LYS A 28 -2.17 12.13 -3.11
C LYS A 28 -1.12 12.54 -2.08
N ASP A 29 -1.55 12.82 -0.86
CA ASP A 29 -0.63 13.22 0.21
C ASP A 29 0.37 12.13 0.52
N VAL A 30 -0.11 10.89 0.63
CA VAL A 30 0.74 9.75 0.95
C VAL A 30 1.77 9.54 -0.16
N ALA A 31 1.35 9.61 -1.42
CA ALA A 31 2.27 9.44 -2.55
C ALA A 31 3.32 10.55 -2.57
N GLU A 32 2.92 11.79 -2.35
CA GLU A 32 3.87 12.90 -2.32
C GLU A 32 4.92 12.73 -1.23
N LYS A 33 4.50 12.32 -0.04
CA LYS A 33 5.43 12.12 1.07
C LYS A 33 6.34 10.92 0.85
N CYS A 34 5.84 9.89 0.18
CA CYS A 34 6.65 8.73 -0.15
C CYS A 34 7.60 9.01 -1.32
N GLY A 35 7.34 10.06 -2.10
CA GLY A 35 8.19 10.42 -3.21
C GLY A 35 7.95 9.65 -4.49
N PHE A 36 6.77 9.04 -4.63
CA PHE A 36 6.43 8.36 -5.88
C PHE A 36 5.14 8.93 -6.47
N SER A 37 4.83 8.54 -7.71
CA SER A 37 3.63 9.00 -8.39
C SER A 37 2.40 8.42 -7.71
N ARG A 38 1.36 9.23 -7.57
CA ARG A 38 0.11 8.73 -7.01
C ARG A 38 -0.53 7.63 -7.85
N ALA A 39 -0.15 7.50 -9.13
CA ALA A 39 -0.62 6.40 -9.96
C ALA A 39 -0.28 5.05 -9.34
N VAL A 40 0.82 4.97 -8.60
CA VAL A 40 1.21 3.75 -7.90
C VAL A 40 0.11 3.30 -6.95
N LEU A 41 -0.58 4.25 -6.31
CA LEU A 41 -1.64 3.94 -5.34
C LEU A 41 -3.00 3.76 -5.99
N PHE A 42 -3.17 4.18 -7.25
CA PHE A 42 -4.46 4.06 -7.93
C PHE A 42 -4.55 2.87 -8.87
N GLU A 43 -3.43 2.30 -9.27
CA GLU A 43 -3.43 1.19 -10.21
C GLU A 43 -3.64 -0.17 -9.55
N TYR A 44 -3.47 -0.25 -8.24
CA TYR A 44 -3.66 -1.49 -7.47
C TYR A 44 -2.82 -2.65 -7.98
N ASN A 45 -1.65 -2.34 -8.49
CA ASN A 45 -0.69 -3.35 -8.90
C ASN A 45 0.17 -3.75 -7.71
N ASN A 46 0.91 -4.85 -7.86
CA ASN A 46 1.86 -5.23 -6.83
C ASN A 46 2.90 -4.12 -6.63
N LEU A 47 3.13 -3.78 -5.38
CA LEU A 47 4.12 -2.78 -5.04
C LEU A 47 5.52 -3.37 -5.10
N SER A 48 6.49 -2.55 -5.50
CA SER A 48 7.88 -2.92 -5.32
C SER A 48 8.22 -2.90 -3.83
N LEU A 49 9.32 -3.56 -3.47
CA LEU A 49 9.76 -3.55 -2.07
C LEU A 49 10.04 -2.14 -1.57
N PRO A 50 10.73 -1.27 -2.34
CA PRO A 50 10.93 0.10 -1.86
C PRO A 50 9.62 0.86 -1.66
N ALA A 51 8.64 0.68 -2.55
CA ALA A 51 7.36 1.36 -2.40
C ALA A 51 6.63 0.87 -1.16
N LEU A 52 6.65 -0.43 -0.89
CA LEU A 52 6.04 -0.99 0.31
C LEU A 52 6.71 -0.44 1.56
N ALA A 53 8.03 -0.39 1.58
CA ALA A 53 8.77 0.12 2.73
C ALA A 53 8.43 1.59 2.99
N LEU A 54 8.33 2.39 1.95
CA LEU A 54 7.98 3.79 2.09
C LEU A 54 6.55 3.96 2.62
N LEU A 55 5.62 3.14 2.17
CA LEU A 55 4.26 3.17 2.68
C LEU A 55 4.19 2.78 4.15
N CYS A 56 4.91 1.74 4.54
CA CYS A 56 4.95 1.33 5.95
C CYS A 56 5.48 2.47 6.83
N LYS A 57 6.51 3.16 6.36
CA LYS A 57 7.09 4.26 7.10
C LYS A 57 6.12 5.44 7.19
N GLU A 58 5.51 5.80 6.08
CA GLU A 58 4.60 6.95 6.04
C GLU A 58 3.34 6.70 6.85
N LEU A 59 2.80 5.50 6.80
CA LEU A 59 1.58 5.15 7.53
C LEU A 59 1.86 4.65 8.95
N ASN A 60 3.14 4.49 9.28
CA ASN A 60 3.57 4.01 10.59
C ASN A 60 2.93 2.66 10.95
N VAL A 61 2.95 1.75 9.99
CA VAL A 61 2.43 0.38 10.18
C VAL A 61 3.51 -0.61 9.76
N SER A 62 3.38 -1.84 10.26
CA SER A 62 4.33 -2.88 9.91
C SER A 62 4.03 -3.46 8.53
N ALA A 63 5.06 -4.02 7.88
CA ALA A 63 4.84 -4.76 6.65
C ALA A 63 4.00 -6.01 6.90
N ASP A 64 4.15 -6.64 8.06
CA ASP A 64 3.32 -7.79 8.42
C ASP A 64 1.84 -7.44 8.40
N TYR A 65 1.49 -6.26 8.91
CA TYR A 65 0.10 -5.83 8.88
C TYR A 65 -0.39 -5.64 7.44
N LEU A 66 0.38 -4.91 6.63
CA LEU A 66 -0.06 -4.63 5.26
C LEU A 66 -0.12 -5.88 4.40
N LEU A 67 0.86 -6.78 4.55
CA LEU A 67 0.94 -7.98 3.74
C LEU A 67 0.00 -9.08 4.19
N PHE A 68 -0.17 -9.24 5.50
CA PHE A 68 -0.86 -10.41 6.04
C PHE A 68 -1.99 -10.05 7.00
N GLY A 69 -2.21 -8.78 7.29
CA GLY A 69 -3.25 -8.37 8.21
C GLY A 69 -2.94 -8.65 9.68
N LYS A 70 -1.68 -8.90 10.00
CA LYS A 70 -1.27 -9.18 11.37
C LYS A 70 -0.82 -7.92 12.07
N LYS A 71 -1.30 -7.69 13.24
CA LYS A 71 -0.92 -6.54 14.05
C LYS A 71 0.15 -6.88 15.08
#